data_1e60751333fde1d76372ce2e5d7dca1a
#
_entry.id   1e60751333fde1d76372ce2e5d7dca1a
#
_cell.length_a   1.000
_cell.length_b   1.000
_cell.length_c   1.000
_cell.angle_alpha   90.00
_cell.angle_beta   90.00
_cell.angle_gamma   90.00
#
_symmetry.space_group_name_H-M   'P 1'
#
loop_
_entity.id
_entity.type
_entity.pdbx_description
1 polymer ?
#
loop_
_entity_poly.entity_id
_entity_poly.type
_entity_poly.pdbx_seq_one_letter_code
_entity_poly.pdbx_strand_id
1 'polypeptide(L)'
;MKAIRYITAILLLAAGVGHIFLFIQELHAESSAVVLIFGIVYLVIGILLILGKKYSPVFGILFPLIGLVYGLIAFDPGNAPLILNILGITDIMIIILCSILVWGTRKKTL
;
A
#
# COMPACT_ATOMS: atom_id res chain seq x y z
N MET A 1 8.09 -17.70 5.39
CA MET A 1 7.34 -16.42 5.38
C MET A 1 8.19 -15.17 5.52
N LYS A 2 9.41 -15.29 6.02
CA LYS A 2 10.32 -14.12 6.14
C LYS A 2 10.54 -13.40 4.81
N ALA A 3 10.81 -14.13 3.75
CA ALA A 3 11.08 -13.54 2.43
C ALA A 3 9.87 -12.75 1.93
N ILE A 4 8.66 -13.33 2.06
CA ILE A 4 7.43 -12.66 1.62
C ILE A 4 7.20 -11.40 2.45
N ARG A 5 7.46 -11.45 3.76
CA ARG A 5 7.31 -10.30 4.64
C ARG A 5 8.22 -9.14 4.23
N TYR A 6 9.48 -9.43 3.96
CA TYR A 6 10.43 -8.38 3.54
C TYR A 6 10.12 -7.84 2.15
N ILE A 7 9.74 -8.70 1.21
CA ILE A 7 9.33 -8.26 -0.12
C ILE A 7 8.11 -7.33 -0.02
N THR A 8 7.12 -7.70 0.79
CA THR A 8 5.93 -6.89 1.00
C THR A 8 6.27 -5.56 1.65
N ALA A 9 7.18 -5.56 2.63
CA ALA A 9 7.64 -4.34 3.28
C ALA A 9 8.32 -3.40 2.28
N ILE A 10 9.15 -3.92 1.42
CA ILE A 10 9.83 -3.14 0.38
C ILE A 10 8.80 -2.52 -0.57
N LEU A 11 7.79 -3.29 -0.98
CA LEU A 11 6.72 -2.78 -1.84
C LEU A 11 5.92 -1.68 -1.15
N LEU A 12 5.62 -1.84 0.14
CA LEU A 12 4.92 -0.81 0.91
C LEU A 12 5.74 0.46 1.04
N LEU A 13 7.03 0.34 1.31
CA LEU A 13 7.92 1.49 1.40
C LEU A 13 8.01 2.21 0.04
N ALA A 14 8.15 1.45 -1.03
CA ALA A 14 8.20 2.01 -2.38
C ALA A 14 6.88 2.70 -2.74
N ALA A 15 5.75 2.08 -2.41
CA ALA A 15 4.44 2.67 -2.65
C ALA A 15 4.24 3.95 -1.83
N GLY A 16 4.72 3.96 -0.58
CA GLY A 16 4.67 5.14 0.27
C GLY A 16 5.46 6.31 -0.32
N VAL A 17 6.67 6.03 -0.77
CA VAL A 17 7.50 7.05 -1.44
C VAL A 17 6.83 7.53 -2.72
N GLY A 18 6.22 6.62 -3.50
CA GLY A 18 5.50 6.97 -4.71
C GLY A 18 4.31 7.89 -4.44
N HIS A 19 3.57 7.65 -3.36
CA HIS A 19 2.47 8.53 -2.96
C HIS A 19 2.97 9.92 -2.56
N ILE A 20 4.08 9.99 -1.82
CA ILE A 20 4.67 11.28 -1.43
C ILE A 20 5.16 12.02 -2.67
N PHE A 21 5.78 11.32 -3.61
CA PHE A 21 6.22 11.90 -4.88
C PHE A 21 5.03 12.46 -5.66
N LEU A 22 3.93 11.70 -5.73
CA LEU A 22 2.71 12.14 -6.40
C LEU A 22 2.12 13.37 -5.70
N PHE A 23 2.15 13.41 -4.36
CA PHE A 23 1.72 14.57 -3.60
C PHE A 23 2.51 15.82 -3.99
N ILE A 24 3.83 15.69 -4.11
CA ILE A 24 4.69 16.82 -4.49
C ILE A 24 4.35 17.32 -5.88
N GLN A 25 4.07 16.42 -6.83
CA GLN A 25 3.70 16.79 -8.19
C GLN A 25 2.31 17.41 -8.29
N GLU A 26 1.38 16.97 -7.46
CA GLU A 26 -0.04 17.33 -7.51
C GLU A 26 -0.46 18.21 -6.33
N LEU A 27 0.40 19.17 -5.94
CA LEU A 27 0.18 20.02 -4.77
C LEU A 27 -1.15 20.78 -4.80
N HIS A 28 -1.66 21.06 -6.00
CA HIS A 28 -2.89 21.84 -6.15
C HIS A 28 -4.15 20.98 -6.28
N ALA A 29 -4.02 19.66 -6.34
CA ALA A 29 -5.16 18.76 -6.43
C ALA A 29 -5.89 18.67 -5.09
N GLU A 30 -7.21 18.63 -5.11
CA GLU A 30 -8.02 18.48 -3.90
C GLU A 30 -7.69 17.20 -3.13
N SER A 31 -7.31 16.13 -3.85
CA SER A 31 -6.97 14.85 -3.28
C SER A 31 -5.53 14.74 -2.78
N SER A 32 -4.73 15.80 -2.89
CA SER A 32 -3.30 15.72 -2.54
C SER A 32 -3.07 15.36 -1.07
N ALA A 33 -3.89 15.89 -0.15
CA ALA A 33 -3.77 15.57 1.27
C ALA A 33 -4.03 14.10 1.54
N VAL A 34 -5.02 13.50 0.86
CA VAL A 34 -5.34 12.08 0.99
C VAL A 34 -4.17 11.22 0.50
N VAL A 35 -3.58 11.61 -0.63
CA VAL A 35 -2.42 10.90 -1.20
C VAL A 35 -1.24 10.92 -0.22
N LEU A 36 -0.98 12.07 0.40
CA LEU A 36 0.08 12.19 1.40
C LEU A 36 -0.18 11.30 2.61
N ILE A 37 -1.41 11.29 3.11
CA ILE A 37 -1.80 10.46 4.25
C ILE A 37 -1.57 8.98 3.93
N PHE A 38 -1.98 8.52 2.76
CA PHE A 38 -1.74 7.14 2.34
C PHE A 38 -0.26 6.83 2.24
N GLY A 39 0.54 7.76 1.73
CA GLY A 39 1.99 7.60 1.66
C GLY A 39 2.61 7.36 3.03
N ILE A 40 2.25 8.18 4.01
CA ILE A 40 2.74 8.05 5.39
C ILE A 40 2.28 6.72 5.99
N VAL A 41 1.02 6.35 5.80
CA VAL A 41 0.47 5.10 6.33
C VAL A 41 1.22 3.90 5.73
N TYR A 42 1.50 3.91 4.43
CA TYR A 42 2.23 2.82 3.77
C TYR A 42 3.64 2.68 4.33
N LEU A 43 4.32 3.79 4.59
CA LEU A 43 5.65 3.76 5.20
C LEU A 43 5.59 3.14 6.60
N VAL A 44 4.60 3.53 7.40
CA VAL A 44 4.42 2.99 8.75
C VAL A 44 4.16 1.49 8.69
N ILE A 45 3.27 1.02 7.82
CA ILE A 45 2.96 -0.40 7.67
C ILE A 45 4.20 -1.18 7.23
N GLY A 46 4.96 -0.63 6.29
CA GLY A 46 6.20 -1.25 5.83
C GLY A 46 7.20 -1.43 6.96
N ILE A 47 7.37 -0.41 7.80
CA ILE A 47 8.24 -0.49 8.97
C ILE A 47 7.73 -1.54 9.95
N LEU A 48 6.43 -1.57 10.22
CA LEU A 48 5.82 -2.56 11.12
C LEU A 48 6.03 -3.99 10.61
N LEU A 49 5.97 -4.20 9.29
CA LEU A 49 6.27 -5.51 8.70
C LEU A 49 7.73 -5.91 8.90
N ILE A 50 8.66 -4.97 8.73
CA ILE A 50 10.08 -5.25 8.97
C ILE A 50 10.31 -5.63 10.43
N LEU A 51 9.63 -4.94 11.36
CA LEU A 51 9.72 -5.24 12.78
C LEU A 51 9.00 -6.54 13.18
N GLY A 52 8.23 -7.13 12.27
CA GLY A 52 7.55 -8.39 12.52
C GLY A 52 6.32 -8.26 13.40
N LYS A 53 5.66 -7.12 13.43
CA LYS A 53 4.45 -6.93 14.22
C LYS A 53 3.31 -7.77 13.69
N LYS A 54 2.59 -8.43 14.60
CA LYS A 54 1.59 -9.45 14.28
C LYS A 54 0.45 -8.93 13.39
N TYR A 55 0.00 -7.70 13.61
CA TYR A 55 -1.16 -7.15 12.93
C TYR A 55 -0.82 -6.37 11.66
N SER A 56 0.47 -6.18 11.36
CA SER A 56 0.88 -5.37 10.22
C SER A 56 0.36 -5.88 8.88
N PRO A 57 0.29 -7.20 8.58
CA PRO A 57 -0.26 -7.64 7.30
C PRO A 57 -1.74 -7.30 7.13
N VAL A 58 -2.51 -7.26 8.22
CA VAL A 58 -3.93 -6.89 8.16
C VAL A 58 -4.08 -5.45 7.69
N PHE A 59 -3.27 -4.54 8.21
CA PHE A 59 -3.25 -3.15 7.76
C PHE A 59 -2.78 -3.05 6.31
N GLY A 60 -1.85 -3.91 5.90
CA GLY A 60 -1.38 -3.98 4.52
C GLY A 60 -2.42 -4.47 3.52
N ILE A 61 -3.50 -5.10 3.99
CA ILE A 61 -4.65 -5.43 3.16
C ILE A 61 -5.65 -4.26 3.16
N LEU A 62 -5.97 -3.76 4.35
CA LEU A 62 -7.04 -2.77 4.54
C LEU A 62 -6.74 -1.45 3.85
N PHE A 63 -5.57 -0.87 4.08
CA PHE A 63 -5.24 0.45 3.56
C PHE A 63 -5.03 0.47 2.04
N PRO A 64 -4.30 -0.48 1.43
CA PRO A 64 -4.23 -0.53 -0.02
C PRO A 64 -5.60 -0.76 -0.68
N LEU A 65 -6.47 -1.56 -0.07
CA LEU A 65 -7.82 -1.78 -0.58
C LEU A 65 -8.62 -0.47 -0.59
N ILE A 66 -8.58 0.28 0.51
CA ILE A 66 -9.24 1.59 0.59
C ILE A 66 -8.66 2.55 -0.45
N GLY A 67 -7.34 2.58 -0.57
CA GLY A 67 -6.66 3.44 -1.54
C GLY A 67 -7.01 3.10 -2.97
N LEU A 68 -7.11 1.81 -3.29
CA LEU A 68 -7.46 1.34 -4.62
C LEU A 68 -8.90 1.74 -4.98
N VAL A 69 -9.84 1.54 -4.06
CA VAL A 69 -11.24 1.94 -4.26
C VAL A 69 -11.34 3.46 -4.42
N TYR A 70 -10.67 4.21 -3.56
CA TYR A 70 -10.65 5.66 -3.66
C TYR A 70 -10.10 6.13 -5.00
N GLY A 71 -9.01 5.53 -5.46
CA GLY A 71 -8.40 5.86 -6.74
C GLY A 71 -9.32 5.58 -7.92
N LEU A 72 -10.06 4.47 -7.88
CA LEU A 72 -11.01 4.13 -8.94
C LEU A 72 -12.20 5.10 -8.99
N ILE A 73 -12.61 5.63 -7.83
CA ILE A 73 -13.71 6.59 -7.75
C ILE A 73 -13.24 7.99 -8.16
N ALA A 74 -12.07 8.43 -7.66
CA ALA A 74 -11.58 9.78 -7.84
C ALA A 74 -10.91 10.03 -9.20
N PHE A 75 -10.38 8.98 -9.82
CA PHE A 75 -9.62 9.09 -11.06
C PHE A 75 -10.13 8.11 -12.10
N ASP A 76 -10.31 8.60 -13.33
CA ASP A 76 -10.60 7.72 -14.47
C ASP A 76 -9.32 6.97 -14.85
N PRO A 77 -9.31 5.62 -14.85
CA PRO A 77 -8.11 4.86 -15.22
C PRO A 77 -7.54 5.21 -16.59
N GLY A 78 -8.39 5.60 -17.54
CA GLY A 78 -7.95 5.99 -18.88
C GLY A 78 -7.23 7.32 -18.92
N ASN A 79 -7.46 8.20 -17.93
CA ASN A 79 -6.88 9.54 -17.88
C ASN A 79 -5.92 9.71 -16.70
N ALA A 80 -5.72 8.67 -15.88
CA ALA A 80 -4.85 8.75 -14.74
C ALA A 80 -3.38 8.80 -15.14
N PRO A 81 -2.52 9.52 -14.39
CA PRO A 81 -1.08 9.47 -14.63
C PRO A 81 -0.54 8.04 -14.57
N LEU A 82 0.53 7.77 -15.31
CA LEU A 82 1.17 6.46 -15.32
C LEU A 82 1.57 6.01 -13.90
N ILE A 83 2.09 6.94 -13.08
CA ILE A 83 2.50 6.63 -11.71
C ILE A 83 1.31 6.14 -10.88
N LEU A 84 0.12 6.70 -11.09
CA LEU A 84 -1.07 6.27 -10.36
C LEU A 84 -1.47 4.84 -10.73
N ASN A 85 -1.35 4.48 -12.01
CA ASN A 85 -1.61 3.13 -12.48
C ASN A 85 -0.59 2.13 -11.89
N ILE A 86 0.68 2.52 -11.82
CA ILE A 86 1.73 1.71 -11.21
C ILE A 86 1.43 1.50 -9.74
N LEU A 87 1.02 2.54 -9.02
CA LEU A 87 0.66 2.43 -7.61
C LEU A 87 -0.55 1.51 -7.42
N GLY A 88 -1.53 1.54 -8.32
CA GLY A 88 -2.68 0.64 -8.26
C GLY A 88 -2.28 -0.82 -8.41
N ILE A 89 -1.39 -1.13 -9.35
CA ILE A 89 -0.87 -2.47 -9.53
C ILE A 89 -0.08 -2.91 -8.30
N THR A 90 0.73 -2.01 -7.74
CA THR A 90 1.50 -2.28 -6.53
C THR A 90 0.56 -2.59 -5.35
N ASP A 91 -0.54 -1.84 -5.21
CA ASP A 91 -1.54 -2.08 -4.18
C ASP A 91 -2.12 -3.49 -4.29
N ILE A 92 -2.45 -3.93 -5.50
CA ILE A 92 -2.97 -5.28 -5.73
C ILE A 92 -1.94 -6.33 -5.29
N MET A 93 -0.68 -6.15 -5.65
CA MET A 93 0.39 -7.06 -5.24
C MET A 93 0.55 -7.10 -3.73
N ILE A 94 0.51 -5.94 -3.06
CA ILE A 94 0.60 -5.85 -1.61
C ILE A 94 -0.55 -6.59 -0.95
N ILE A 95 -1.77 -6.42 -1.45
CA ILE A 95 -2.96 -7.10 -0.92
C ILE A 95 -2.79 -8.62 -1.01
N ILE A 96 -2.34 -9.11 -2.15
CA ILE A 96 -2.12 -10.56 -2.36
C ILE A 96 -1.06 -11.08 -1.39
N LEU A 97 0.07 -10.40 -1.28
CA LEU A 97 1.17 -10.84 -0.41
C LEU A 97 0.78 -10.77 1.06
N CYS A 98 0.09 -9.71 1.49
CA CYS A 98 -0.39 -9.60 2.85
C CYS A 98 -1.44 -10.66 3.18
N SER A 99 -2.29 -11.02 2.21
CA SER A 99 -3.26 -12.11 2.39
C SER A 99 -2.55 -13.43 2.63
N ILE A 100 -1.47 -13.70 1.91
CA ILE A 100 -0.65 -14.89 2.11
C ILE A 100 -0.04 -14.89 3.51
N LEU A 101 0.46 -13.73 3.97
CA LEU A 101 1.05 -13.59 5.31
C LEU A 101 0.01 -13.83 6.40
N VAL A 102 -1.18 -13.28 6.26
CA VAL A 102 -2.27 -13.50 7.22
C VAL A 102 -2.65 -14.97 7.27
N TRP A 103 -2.80 -15.60 6.11
CA TRP A 103 -3.13 -17.03 6.02
C TRP A 103 -2.06 -17.88 6.71
N GLY A 104 -0.78 -17.61 6.42
CA GLY A 104 0.33 -18.36 7.01
C GLY A 104 0.40 -18.20 8.52
N THR A 105 0.13 -17.00 9.04
CA THR A 105 0.10 -16.73 10.47
C THR A 105 -1.05 -17.48 11.15
N ARG A 106 -2.26 -17.44 10.55
CA ARG A 106 -3.40 -18.19 11.08
C ARG A 106 -3.13 -19.69 11.12
N LYS A 107 -2.52 -20.23 10.06
CA LYS A 107 -2.20 -21.67 9.98
C LYS A 107 -1.21 -22.06 11.06
N LYS A 108 -0.26 -21.19 11.40
CA LYS A 108 0.72 -21.48 12.47
C LYS A 108 0.12 -21.44 13.86
N THR A 109 -0.93 -20.65 14.07
CA THR A 109 -1.58 -20.53 15.37
C THR A 109 -2.62 -21.63 15.63
N LEU A 110 -2.99 -22.35 14.61
CA LEU A 110 -3.89 -23.48 14.71
C LEU A 110 -3.10 -24.77 14.93
#